data_5620465c6bcba204dba3bb1f0ea0f38b
#
_entry.id   5620465c6bcba204dba3bb1f0ea0f38b
#
_cell.length_a   1.000
_cell.length_b   1.000
_cell.length_c   1.000
_cell.angle_alpha   90.00
_cell.angle_beta   90.00
_cell.angle_gamma   90.00
#
_symmetry.space_group_name_H-M   'P 1'
#
loop_
_entity.id
_entity.type
_entity.pdbx_description
1 polymer ?
#
loop_
_entity_poly.entity_id
_entity_poly.type
_entity_poly.pdbx_seq_one_letter_code
_entity_poly.pdbx_strand_id
1 'polypeptide(L)'
;MDLQTIIFIGRSGAGKGVQSALLQKFLNEKTPDVPIIYFETGQYFRKYMQSGGYTWDRARGTIVKGERQPDFLAVWIWVNNFIEKVKGGEHLIFDGTPRSLWEAKMLHTALPFYERMRPMVIHLEISREEAEKRLRNRGRADDVDADAIERRFAWYERDVVPAVDFYREDTAYRFLEINGEQSPEDVHQEIVARLMSEK
;
A
#
# COMPACT_ATOMS: atom_id res chain seq x y z
N MET A 1 23.45 -0.64 2.14
CA MET A 1 22.15 -1.35 1.99
C MET A 1 21.75 -1.21 0.52
N ASP A 2 21.30 -2.29 -0.10
CA ASP A 2 20.84 -2.26 -1.48
C ASP A 2 19.53 -1.47 -1.62
N LEU A 3 19.20 -1.08 -2.86
CA LEU A 3 17.94 -0.40 -3.14
C LEU A 3 16.75 -1.29 -2.75
N GLN A 4 15.86 -0.78 -1.93
CA GLN A 4 14.70 -1.53 -1.45
C GLN A 4 13.47 -1.20 -2.29
N THR A 5 12.67 -2.22 -2.57
CA THR A 5 11.31 -2.09 -3.11
C THR A 5 10.37 -2.81 -2.16
N ILE A 6 9.47 -2.05 -1.54
CA ILE A 6 8.63 -2.52 -0.44
C ILE A 6 7.16 -2.23 -0.76
N ILE A 7 6.32 -3.24 -0.62
CA ILE A 7 4.88 -3.18 -0.89
C ILE A 7 4.15 -3.49 0.41
N PHE A 8 3.45 -2.50 0.97
CA PHE A 8 2.55 -2.72 2.10
C PHE A 8 1.15 -3.12 1.62
N ILE A 9 0.69 -4.28 2.05
CA ILE A 9 -0.65 -4.80 1.76
C ILE A 9 -1.36 -5.15 3.07
N GLY A 10 -2.67 -5.06 3.10
CA GLY A 10 -3.49 -5.31 4.30
C GLY A 10 -4.74 -4.46 4.30
N ARG A 11 -5.71 -4.83 5.14
CA ARG A 11 -7.01 -4.13 5.21
C ARG A 11 -6.89 -2.66 5.68
N SER A 12 -7.93 -1.88 5.43
CA SER A 12 -8.02 -0.52 5.98
C SER A 12 -7.93 -0.58 7.51
N GLY A 13 -7.16 0.30 8.13
CA GLY A 13 -6.91 0.26 9.58
C GLY A 13 -5.70 -0.58 10.02
N ALA A 14 -5.05 -1.36 9.13
CA ALA A 14 -3.93 -2.22 9.48
C ALA A 14 -2.63 -1.47 9.88
N GLY A 15 -2.56 -0.16 9.74
CA GLY A 15 -1.37 0.62 10.12
C GLY A 15 -0.34 0.82 9.01
N LYS A 16 -0.66 0.47 7.75
CA LYS A 16 0.27 0.60 6.61
C LYS A 16 0.97 1.96 6.54
N GLY A 17 0.21 3.05 6.60
CA GLY A 17 0.79 4.40 6.55
C GLY A 17 1.71 4.73 7.72
N VAL A 18 1.43 4.21 8.92
CA VAL A 18 2.31 4.37 10.09
C VAL A 18 3.62 3.63 9.84
N GLN A 19 3.55 2.38 9.42
CA GLN A 19 4.74 1.57 9.16
C GLN A 19 5.54 2.09 7.96
N SER A 20 4.87 2.58 6.92
CA SER A 20 5.54 3.23 5.79
C SER A 20 6.32 4.48 6.23
N ALA A 21 5.76 5.30 7.12
CA ALA A 21 6.45 6.49 7.64
C ALA A 21 7.66 6.13 8.50
N LEU A 22 7.52 5.14 9.40
CA LEU A 22 8.61 4.64 10.23
C LEU A 22 9.73 4.04 9.38
N LEU A 23 9.36 3.27 8.36
CA LEU A 23 10.33 2.66 7.46
C LEU A 23 11.07 3.68 6.59
N GLN A 24 10.40 4.73 6.12
CA GLN A 24 11.05 5.84 5.42
C GLN A 24 12.10 6.52 6.31
N LYS A 25 11.77 6.76 7.58
CA LYS A 25 12.71 7.31 8.54
C LYS A 25 13.93 6.39 8.70
N PHE A 26 13.71 5.10 8.91
CA PHE A 26 14.79 4.11 9.03
C PHE A 26 15.69 4.07 7.79
N LEU A 27 15.12 4.05 6.58
CA LEU A 27 15.88 4.03 5.33
C LEU A 27 16.69 5.31 5.15
N ASN A 28 16.12 6.48 5.45
CA ASN A 28 16.84 7.76 5.40
C ASN A 28 18.02 7.79 6.39
N GLU A 29 17.90 7.19 7.57
CA GLU A 29 19.00 7.08 8.54
C GLU A 29 20.10 6.13 8.06
N LYS A 30 19.74 5.04 7.36
CA LYS A 30 20.69 4.02 6.89
C LYS A 30 21.36 4.36 5.57
N THR A 31 20.65 5.08 4.70
CA THR A 31 21.07 5.41 3.33
C THR A 31 20.66 6.86 3.00
N PRO A 32 21.25 7.87 3.66
CA PRO A 32 20.81 9.26 3.57
C PRO A 32 20.91 9.85 2.14
N ASP A 33 21.81 9.30 1.32
CA ASP A 33 22.03 9.76 -0.06
C ASP A 33 21.12 9.06 -1.08
N VAL A 34 20.31 8.08 -0.66
CA VAL A 34 19.39 7.34 -1.53
C VAL A 34 17.98 7.93 -1.41
N PRO A 35 17.43 8.53 -2.48
CA PRO A 35 16.07 9.05 -2.45
C PRO A 35 15.03 7.94 -2.19
N ILE A 36 13.91 8.32 -1.59
CA ILE A 36 12.76 7.43 -1.38
C ILE A 36 11.59 7.94 -2.20
N ILE A 37 11.03 7.09 -3.07
CA ILE A 37 9.76 7.37 -3.72
C ILE A 37 8.66 6.61 -2.99
N TYR A 38 7.74 7.37 -2.42
CA TYR A 38 6.59 6.85 -1.70
C TYR A 38 5.32 6.97 -2.56
N PHE A 39 4.70 5.84 -2.83
CA PHE A 39 3.48 5.72 -3.61
C PHE A 39 2.29 5.49 -2.68
N GLU A 40 1.62 6.55 -2.25
CA GLU A 40 0.34 6.49 -1.54
C GLU A 40 -0.82 6.76 -2.51
N THR A 41 -1.39 5.71 -3.07
CA THR A 41 -2.46 5.81 -4.08
C THR A 41 -3.66 6.60 -3.57
N GLY A 42 -4.01 6.46 -2.29
CA GLY A 42 -5.10 7.23 -1.69
C GLY A 42 -4.86 8.74 -1.68
N GLN A 43 -3.62 9.19 -1.49
CA GLN A 43 -3.24 10.61 -1.54
C GLN A 43 -3.36 11.16 -2.96
N TYR A 44 -2.91 10.39 -3.97
CA TYR A 44 -3.05 10.80 -5.36
C TYR A 44 -4.52 10.94 -5.77
N PHE A 45 -5.38 10.00 -5.37
CA PHE A 45 -6.82 10.12 -5.60
C PHE A 45 -7.38 11.40 -4.99
N ARG A 46 -7.08 11.69 -3.73
CA ARG A 46 -7.54 12.92 -3.07
C ARG A 46 -7.08 14.18 -3.79
N LYS A 47 -5.83 14.19 -4.27
CA LYS A 47 -5.28 15.32 -5.04
C LYS A 47 -6.02 15.51 -6.37
N TYR A 48 -6.17 14.44 -7.17
CA TYR A 48 -6.84 14.51 -8.47
C TYR A 48 -8.31 14.87 -8.36
N MET A 49 -9.01 14.41 -7.33
CA MET A 49 -10.41 14.80 -7.09
C MET A 49 -10.59 16.31 -6.84
N GLN A 50 -9.56 17.02 -6.42
CA GLN A 50 -9.60 18.49 -6.27
C GLN A 50 -9.52 19.21 -7.61
N SER A 51 -9.00 18.56 -8.64
CA SER A 51 -8.83 19.17 -9.97
C SER A 51 -10.14 19.35 -10.75
N GLY A 52 -11.23 18.69 -10.33
CA GLY A 52 -12.52 18.73 -11.04
C GLY A 52 -12.51 17.93 -12.36
N GLY A 53 -13.66 17.91 -13.03
CA GLY A 53 -13.85 17.22 -14.30
C GLY A 53 -14.55 15.87 -14.16
N TYR A 54 -15.13 15.40 -15.26
CA TYR A 54 -16.06 14.28 -15.29
C TYR A 54 -15.54 13.00 -14.59
N THR A 55 -14.29 12.62 -14.87
CA THR A 55 -13.69 11.42 -14.27
C THR A 55 -13.58 11.56 -12.76
N TRP A 56 -13.10 12.71 -12.26
CA TRP A 56 -12.86 12.93 -10.85
C TRP A 56 -14.15 13.14 -10.06
N ASP A 57 -15.19 13.69 -10.69
CA ASP A 57 -16.53 13.79 -10.10
C ASP A 57 -17.13 12.40 -9.90
N ARG A 58 -16.97 11.50 -10.87
CA ARG A 58 -17.37 10.08 -10.74
C ARG A 58 -16.58 9.37 -9.63
N ALA A 59 -15.24 9.53 -9.62
CA ALA A 59 -14.37 8.93 -8.62
C ALA A 59 -14.69 9.41 -7.19
N ARG A 60 -15.05 10.67 -7.02
CA ARG A 60 -15.50 11.23 -5.73
C ARG A 60 -16.75 10.53 -5.23
N GLY A 61 -17.73 10.31 -6.11
CA GLY A 61 -18.97 9.62 -5.78
C GLY A 61 -18.75 8.18 -5.28
N THR A 62 -17.77 7.46 -5.82
CA THR A 62 -17.45 6.09 -5.37
C THR A 62 -16.69 6.10 -4.02
N ILE A 63 -15.74 7.03 -3.82
CA ILE A 63 -14.98 7.13 -2.57
C ILE A 63 -15.89 7.44 -1.38
N VAL A 64 -16.82 8.40 -1.53
CA VAL A 64 -17.77 8.76 -0.46
C VAL A 64 -18.59 7.56 -0.04
N LYS A 65 -18.93 6.67 -0.98
CA LYS A 65 -19.66 5.43 -0.69
C LYS A 65 -18.79 4.31 -0.11
N GLY A 66 -17.49 4.52 0.08
CA GLY A 66 -16.57 3.47 0.52
C GLY A 66 -16.29 2.39 -0.53
N GLU A 67 -16.64 2.64 -1.79
CA GLU A 67 -16.40 1.71 -2.90
C GLU A 67 -14.93 1.78 -3.37
N ARG A 68 -14.41 0.67 -3.90
CA ARG A 68 -13.10 0.64 -4.56
C ARG A 68 -13.16 1.36 -5.90
N GLN A 69 -12.12 2.08 -6.25
CA GLN A 69 -12.01 2.66 -7.58
C GLN A 69 -11.85 1.57 -8.65
N PRO A 70 -12.35 1.79 -9.88
CA PRO A 70 -12.11 0.89 -10.99
C PRO A 70 -10.63 0.66 -11.24
N ASP A 71 -10.24 -0.57 -11.60
CA ASP A 71 -8.84 -0.95 -11.79
C ASP A 71 -8.10 -0.05 -12.77
N PHE A 72 -8.71 0.31 -13.90
CA PHE A 72 -8.07 1.19 -14.90
C PHE A 72 -7.63 2.53 -14.30
N LEU A 73 -8.44 3.11 -13.42
CA LEU A 73 -8.17 4.42 -12.82
C LEU A 73 -7.10 4.29 -11.71
N ALA A 74 -7.19 3.24 -10.90
CA ALA A 74 -6.19 2.94 -9.88
C ALA A 74 -4.83 2.67 -10.53
N VAL A 75 -4.78 1.84 -11.57
CA VAL A 75 -3.56 1.54 -12.33
C VAL A 75 -3.01 2.81 -12.98
N TRP A 76 -3.84 3.60 -13.67
CA TRP A 76 -3.39 4.85 -14.30
C TRP A 76 -2.69 5.78 -13.30
N ILE A 77 -3.25 5.93 -12.10
CA ILE A 77 -2.68 6.83 -11.08
C ILE A 77 -1.28 6.40 -10.67
N TRP A 78 -1.09 5.15 -10.28
CA TRP A 78 0.23 4.74 -9.80
C TRP A 78 1.24 4.55 -10.95
N VAL A 79 0.81 4.05 -12.12
CA VAL A 79 1.67 3.89 -13.30
C VAL A 79 2.20 5.22 -13.78
N ASN A 80 1.34 6.24 -13.93
CA ASN A 80 1.78 7.56 -14.34
C ASN A 80 2.84 8.13 -13.39
N ASN A 81 2.58 8.07 -12.09
CA ASN A 81 3.55 8.52 -11.09
C ASN A 81 4.83 7.67 -11.07
N PHE A 82 4.72 6.37 -11.34
CA PHE A 82 5.86 5.46 -11.41
C PHE A 82 6.79 5.83 -12.58
N ILE A 83 6.24 5.99 -13.78
CA ILE A 83 6.98 6.37 -14.98
C ILE A 83 7.65 7.74 -14.84
N GLU A 84 6.94 8.70 -14.25
CA GLU A 84 7.48 10.06 -14.09
C GLU A 84 8.61 10.15 -13.05
N LYS A 85 8.51 9.38 -11.96
CA LYS A 85 9.36 9.58 -10.77
C LYS A 85 10.54 8.63 -10.69
N VAL A 86 10.40 7.37 -11.14
CA VAL A 86 11.46 6.38 -11.01
C VAL A 86 12.59 6.66 -11.99
N LYS A 87 13.81 6.81 -11.46
CA LYS A 87 15.05 7.09 -12.22
C LYS A 87 16.10 5.98 -12.08
N GLY A 88 15.84 4.98 -11.23
CA GLY A 88 16.68 3.80 -11.04
C GLY A 88 17.48 3.77 -9.74
N GLY A 89 17.69 4.92 -9.09
CA GLY A 89 18.56 5.05 -7.91
C GLY A 89 17.83 5.21 -6.56
N GLU A 90 16.54 4.93 -6.47
CA GLU A 90 15.71 5.22 -5.31
C GLU A 90 15.26 3.96 -4.56
N HIS A 91 14.92 4.07 -3.29
CA HIS A 91 14.05 3.13 -2.62
C HIS A 91 12.61 3.38 -3.07
N LEU A 92 11.83 2.31 -3.24
CA LEU A 92 10.43 2.39 -3.62
C LEU A 92 9.56 1.83 -2.49
N ILE A 93 8.56 2.59 -2.05
CA ILE A 93 7.59 2.15 -1.04
C ILE A 93 6.18 2.36 -1.60
N PHE A 94 5.42 1.26 -1.70
CA PHE A 94 4.03 1.26 -2.13
C PHE A 94 3.11 1.10 -0.92
N ASP A 95 2.21 2.07 -0.70
CA ASP A 95 1.15 2.01 0.32
C ASP A 95 -0.22 2.19 -0.34
N GLY A 96 -1.04 1.16 -0.19
CA GLY A 96 -2.37 1.15 -0.77
C GLY A 96 -2.43 0.84 -2.27
N THR A 97 -1.39 0.26 -2.82
CA THR A 97 -1.30 -0.39 -4.12
C THR A 97 -0.41 -1.63 -3.94
N PRO A 98 -0.82 -2.81 -4.47
CA PRO A 98 -2.08 -3.07 -5.17
C PRO A 98 -3.29 -3.23 -4.24
N ARG A 99 -4.49 -3.00 -4.79
CA ARG A 99 -5.79 -3.25 -4.14
C ARG A 99 -6.64 -4.28 -4.89
N SER A 100 -6.06 -4.96 -5.86
CA SER A 100 -6.66 -6.10 -6.55
C SER A 100 -5.59 -6.98 -7.15
N LEU A 101 -5.97 -8.22 -7.49
CA LEU A 101 -5.09 -9.14 -8.22
C LEU A 101 -4.66 -8.55 -9.57
N TRP A 102 -5.50 -7.77 -10.24
CA TRP A 102 -5.14 -7.08 -11.48
C TRP A 102 -4.04 -6.05 -11.28
N GLU A 103 -4.17 -5.21 -10.27
CA GLU A 103 -3.10 -4.26 -9.91
C GLU A 103 -1.80 -4.97 -9.55
N ALA A 104 -1.89 -6.08 -8.80
CA ALA A 104 -0.72 -6.90 -8.42
C ALA A 104 -0.01 -7.44 -9.66
N LYS A 105 -0.76 -8.00 -10.62
CA LYS A 105 -0.20 -8.50 -11.89
C LYS A 105 0.41 -7.39 -12.74
N MET A 106 -0.18 -6.19 -12.77
CA MET A 106 0.42 -5.05 -13.47
C MET A 106 1.75 -4.64 -12.81
N LEU A 107 1.78 -4.53 -11.48
CA LEU A 107 3.00 -4.21 -10.75
C LEU A 107 4.06 -5.29 -10.92
N HIS A 108 3.67 -6.57 -10.96
CA HIS A 108 4.55 -7.70 -11.24
C HIS A 108 5.27 -7.57 -12.59
N THR A 109 4.64 -7.01 -13.62
CA THR A 109 5.29 -6.76 -14.91
C THR A 109 6.19 -5.53 -14.89
N ALA A 110 5.86 -4.53 -14.08
CA ALA A 110 6.61 -3.28 -14.03
C ALA A 110 7.94 -3.42 -13.26
N LEU A 111 7.95 -4.13 -12.14
CA LEU A 111 9.12 -4.22 -11.27
C LEU A 111 10.36 -4.81 -11.96
N PRO A 112 10.31 -5.93 -12.69
CA PRO A 112 11.46 -6.45 -13.43
C PRO A 112 11.93 -5.51 -14.54
N PHE A 113 11.02 -4.79 -15.21
CA PHE A 113 11.38 -3.79 -16.21
C PHE A 113 12.28 -2.69 -15.64
N TYR A 114 12.06 -2.33 -14.37
CA TYR A 114 12.89 -1.36 -13.64
C TYR A 114 14.00 -2.03 -12.81
N GLU A 115 14.34 -3.28 -13.10
CA GLU A 115 15.40 -4.05 -12.42
C GLU A 115 15.15 -4.20 -10.90
N ARG A 116 13.89 -4.16 -10.47
CA ARG A 116 13.49 -4.30 -9.06
C ARG A 116 13.19 -5.76 -8.74
N MET A 117 14.28 -6.53 -8.58
CA MET A 117 14.17 -7.96 -8.31
C MET A 117 13.92 -8.24 -6.83
N ARG A 118 13.13 -9.30 -6.55
CA ARG A 118 12.80 -9.76 -5.19
C ARG A 118 12.26 -8.67 -4.25
N PRO A 119 11.24 -7.90 -4.67
CA PRO A 119 10.63 -6.89 -3.80
C PRO A 119 10.05 -7.54 -2.54
N MET A 120 10.08 -6.80 -1.43
CA MET A 120 9.49 -7.26 -0.18
C MET A 120 8.02 -6.87 -0.13
N VAL A 121 7.15 -7.83 0.12
CA VAL A 121 5.73 -7.61 0.37
C VAL A 121 5.46 -7.81 1.86
N ILE A 122 4.98 -6.77 2.51
CA ILE A 122 4.64 -6.78 3.94
C ILE A 122 3.12 -6.79 4.08
N HIS A 123 2.58 -7.96 4.42
CA HIS A 123 1.18 -8.12 4.75
C HIS A 123 0.99 -7.82 6.24
N LEU A 124 0.35 -6.68 6.54
CA LEU A 124 -0.06 -6.35 7.89
C LEU A 124 -1.43 -6.97 8.16
N GLU A 125 -1.44 -8.05 8.93
CA GLU A 125 -2.65 -8.76 9.29
C GLU A 125 -3.22 -8.21 10.61
N ILE A 126 -4.50 -7.88 10.60
CA ILE A 126 -5.28 -7.54 11.79
C ILE A 126 -6.69 -8.13 11.70
N SER A 127 -7.32 -8.37 12.83
CA SER A 127 -8.72 -8.76 12.88
C SER A 127 -9.64 -7.66 12.35
N ARG A 128 -10.84 -8.04 11.97
CA ARG A 128 -11.85 -7.09 11.51
C ARG A 128 -12.25 -6.13 12.63
N GLU A 129 -12.37 -6.64 13.85
CA GLU A 129 -12.73 -5.89 15.04
C GLU A 129 -11.72 -4.80 15.36
N GLU A 130 -10.44 -5.13 15.33
CA GLU A 130 -9.37 -4.14 15.55
C GLU A 130 -9.30 -3.13 14.41
N ALA A 131 -9.49 -3.57 13.16
CA ALA A 131 -9.55 -2.68 12.02
C ALA A 131 -10.69 -1.65 12.15
N GLU A 132 -11.89 -2.08 12.50
CA GLU A 132 -13.04 -1.21 12.70
C GLU A 132 -12.80 -0.19 13.80
N LYS A 133 -12.31 -0.63 14.97
CA LYS A 133 -11.94 0.22 16.10
C LYS A 133 -10.93 1.31 15.68
N ARG A 134 -9.89 0.93 14.95
CA ARG A 134 -8.86 1.88 14.47
C ARG A 134 -9.41 2.88 13.44
N LEU A 135 -10.30 2.44 12.54
CA LEU A 135 -10.94 3.32 11.57
C LEU A 135 -11.82 4.37 12.26
N ARG A 136 -12.67 3.96 13.22
CA ARG A 136 -13.50 4.88 14.00
C ARG A 136 -12.68 5.92 14.76
N ASN A 137 -11.54 5.52 15.32
CA ASN A 137 -10.66 6.41 16.09
C ASN A 137 -9.81 7.33 15.20
N ARG A 138 -9.62 7.00 13.91
CA ARG A 138 -8.79 7.79 12.99
C ARG A 138 -9.42 9.13 12.59
N GLY A 139 -10.74 9.24 12.61
CA GLY A 139 -11.48 10.49 12.38
C GLY A 139 -11.39 11.06 10.94
N ARG A 140 -11.11 10.23 9.92
CA ARG A 140 -11.19 10.67 8.54
C ARG A 140 -12.64 10.77 8.08
N ALA A 141 -12.95 11.74 7.23
CA ALA A 141 -14.31 11.95 6.72
C ALA A 141 -14.90 10.71 6.02
N ASP A 142 -14.04 9.88 5.43
CA ASP A 142 -14.41 8.64 4.77
C ASP A 142 -14.52 7.42 5.71
N ASP A 143 -14.26 7.59 7.02
CA ASP A 143 -14.38 6.56 8.06
C ASP A 143 -15.62 6.74 8.98
N VAL A 144 -16.42 7.77 8.73
CA VAL A 144 -17.57 8.11 9.61
C VAL A 144 -18.78 7.20 9.36
N ASP A 145 -18.98 6.76 8.13
CA ASP A 145 -20.12 5.92 7.74
C ASP A 145 -19.82 4.43 7.96
N ALA A 146 -20.61 3.79 8.83
CA ALA A 146 -20.49 2.36 9.11
C ALA A 146 -20.67 1.48 7.84
N ASP A 147 -21.59 1.85 6.96
CA ASP A 147 -21.81 1.14 5.70
C ASP A 147 -20.61 1.28 4.75
N ALA A 148 -19.92 2.43 4.78
CA ALA A 148 -18.70 2.62 4.00
C ALA A 148 -17.55 1.76 4.53
N ILE A 149 -17.42 1.61 5.85
CA ILE A 149 -16.44 0.71 6.48
C ILE A 149 -16.74 -0.74 6.10
N GLU A 150 -18.00 -1.14 6.17
CA GLU A 150 -18.44 -2.49 5.80
C GLU A 150 -18.11 -2.82 4.33
N ARG A 151 -18.42 -1.91 3.41
CA ARG A 151 -18.07 -2.06 2.00
C ARG A 151 -16.55 -2.18 1.79
N ARG A 152 -15.73 -1.48 2.59
CA ARG A 152 -14.27 -1.61 2.53
C ARG A 152 -13.79 -2.98 2.98
N PHE A 153 -14.39 -3.56 4.00
CA PHE A 153 -14.06 -4.92 4.41
C PHE A 153 -14.48 -5.92 3.34
N ALA A 154 -15.68 -5.76 2.77
CA ALA A 154 -16.18 -6.63 1.71
C ALA A 154 -15.28 -6.62 0.45
N TRP A 155 -14.87 -5.46 -0.05
CA TRP A 155 -13.98 -5.43 -1.20
C TRP A 155 -12.53 -5.83 -0.84
N TYR A 156 -12.08 -5.66 0.41
CA TYR A 156 -10.79 -6.20 0.83
C TYR A 156 -10.77 -7.73 0.66
N GLU A 157 -11.76 -8.42 1.20
CA GLU A 157 -11.86 -9.88 1.10
C GLU A 157 -11.99 -10.34 -0.37
N ARG A 158 -12.79 -9.66 -1.15
CA ARG A 158 -13.05 -10.04 -2.55
C ARG A 158 -11.88 -9.72 -3.49
N ASP A 159 -11.24 -8.57 -3.33
CA ASP A 159 -10.32 -8.02 -4.33
C ASP A 159 -8.85 -8.03 -3.85
N VAL A 160 -8.59 -7.76 -2.57
CA VAL A 160 -7.22 -7.64 -2.05
C VAL A 160 -6.66 -8.99 -1.60
N VAL A 161 -7.46 -9.82 -0.94
CA VAL A 161 -7.01 -11.16 -0.49
C VAL A 161 -6.43 -11.99 -1.65
N PRO A 162 -7.04 -12.02 -2.85
CA PRO A 162 -6.41 -12.70 -4.00
C PRO A 162 -5.05 -12.12 -4.42
N ALA A 163 -4.80 -10.84 -4.16
CA ALA A 163 -3.48 -10.25 -4.40
C ALA A 163 -2.47 -10.64 -3.31
N VAL A 164 -2.92 -10.76 -2.06
CA VAL A 164 -2.10 -11.30 -0.96
C VAL A 164 -1.66 -12.72 -1.26
N ASP A 165 -2.59 -13.58 -1.68
CA ASP A 165 -2.30 -14.98 -2.03
C ASP A 165 -1.33 -15.07 -3.21
N PHE A 166 -1.53 -14.26 -4.24
CA PHE A 166 -0.61 -14.16 -5.37
C PHE A 166 0.83 -13.87 -4.91
N TYR A 167 1.03 -12.91 -4.02
CA TYR A 167 2.37 -12.58 -3.52
C TYR A 167 2.92 -13.62 -2.55
N ARG A 168 2.07 -14.30 -1.80
CA ARG A 168 2.49 -15.37 -0.87
C ARG A 168 3.02 -16.58 -1.62
N GLU A 169 2.43 -16.92 -2.76
CA GLU A 169 2.79 -18.09 -3.57
C GLU A 169 3.95 -17.85 -4.53
N ASP A 170 4.21 -16.61 -4.92
CA ASP A 170 5.22 -16.28 -5.93
C ASP A 170 6.60 -16.03 -5.30
N THR A 171 7.53 -16.95 -5.56
CA THR A 171 8.92 -16.88 -5.05
C THR A 171 9.75 -15.71 -5.58
N ALA A 172 9.25 -14.96 -6.56
CA ALA A 172 9.85 -13.72 -7.02
C ALA A 172 9.78 -12.61 -5.95
N TYR A 173 8.96 -12.79 -4.91
CA TYR A 173 8.77 -11.86 -3.82
C TYR A 173 9.32 -12.39 -2.50
N ARG A 174 9.70 -11.49 -1.63
CA ARG A 174 9.96 -11.76 -0.21
C ARG A 174 8.67 -11.45 0.55
N PHE A 175 7.83 -12.43 0.78
CA PHE A 175 6.56 -12.23 1.45
C PHE A 175 6.72 -12.34 2.98
N LEU A 176 6.29 -11.30 3.69
CA LEU A 176 6.27 -11.23 5.15
C LEU A 176 4.84 -11.03 5.65
N GLU A 177 4.38 -11.93 6.50
CA GLU A 177 3.15 -11.76 7.25
C GLU A 177 3.49 -11.27 8.66
N ILE A 178 2.96 -10.13 9.02
CA ILE A 178 3.26 -9.45 10.28
C ILE A 178 1.94 -9.22 11.04
N ASN A 179 1.92 -9.60 12.31
CA ASN A 179 0.80 -9.28 13.19
C ASN A 179 0.75 -7.75 13.44
N GLY A 180 -0.22 -7.10 12.81
CA GLY A 180 -0.41 -5.65 12.91
C GLY A 180 -1.16 -5.21 14.18
N GLU A 181 -1.55 -6.12 15.08
CA GLU A 181 -2.23 -5.78 16.34
C GLU A 181 -1.28 -5.41 17.48
N GLN A 182 0.01 -5.62 17.28
CA GLN A 182 1.06 -5.18 18.19
C GLN A 182 1.18 -3.64 18.23
N SER A 183 2.03 -3.11 19.13
CA SER A 183 2.35 -1.68 19.12
C SER A 183 2.99 -1.27 17.79
N PRO A 184 2.82 -0.03 17.32
CA PRO A 184 3.47 0.44 16.10
C PRO A 184 4.99 0.24 16.12
N GLU A 185 5.62 0.38 17.27
CA GLU A 185 7.04 0.22 17.50
C GLU A 185 7.47 -1.24 17.35
N ASP A 186 6.73 -2.20 17.93
CA ASP A 186 7.02 -3.63 17.84
C ASP A 186 6.86 -4.14 16.41
N VAL A 187 5.77 -3.75 15.73
CA VAL A 187 5.57 -4.04 14.30
C VAL A 187 6.75 -3.52 13.47
N HIS A 188 7.18 -2.29 13.75
CA HIS A 188 8.32 -1.69 13.03
C HIS A 188 9.63 -2.45 13.28
N GLN A 189 9.91 -2.81 14.53
CA GLN A 189 11.10 -3.59 14.87
C GLN A 189 11.12 -4.94 14.16
N GLU A 190 9.99 -5.63 14.10
CA GLU A 190 9.87 -6.91 13.38
C GLU A 190 10.13 -6.71 11.88
N ILE A 191 9.55 -5.69 11.26
CA ILE A 191 9.79 -5.36 9.83
C ILE A 191 11.27 -5.11 9.58
N VAL A 192 11.91 -4.28 10.40
CA VAL A 192 13.34 -3.95 10.27
C VAL A 192 14.22 -5.18 10.46
N ALA A 193 13.94 -6.01 11.47
CA ALA A 193 14.69 -7.23 11.71
C ALA A 193 14.64 -8.17 10.50
N ARG A 194 13.46 -8.36 9.88
CA ARG A 194 13.28 -9.16 8.67
C ARG A 194 13.96 -8.52 7.45
N LEU A 195 13.90 -7.20 7.32
CA LEU A 195 14.57 -6.48 6.23
C LEU A 195 16.09 -6.64 6.30
N MET A 196 16.66 -6.68 7.49
CA MET A 196 18.10 -6.76 7.72
C MET A 196 18.67 -8.19 7.77
N SER A 197 17.84 -9.20 8.06
CA SER A 197 18.27 -10.59 8.22
C SER A 197 18.54 -11.32 6.90
N GLU A 198 18.08 -10.80 5.79
CA GLU A 198 18.24 -11.41 4.46
C GLU A 198 19.31 -10.63 3.65
N LYS A 199 20.54 -11.07 3.78
CA LYS A 199 21.63 -10.78 2.83
C LYS A 199 21.73 -11.87 1.78
#